data_e3288da81654c32c55c7a7fa4725d205
#
_entry.id   e3288da81654c32c55c7a7fa4725d205
#
_cell.length_a   1.000
_cell.length_b   1.000
_cell.length_c   1.000
_cell.angle_alpha   90.00
_cell.angle_beta   90.00
_cell.angle_gamma   90.00
#
_symmetry.space_group_name_H-M   'P 1'
#
loop_
_entity.id
_entity.type
_entity.pdbx_description
1 polymer ?
#
loop_
_entity_poly.entity_id
_entity_poly.type
_entity_poly.pdbx_seq_one_letter_code
_entity_poly.pdbx_strand_id
1 'polypeptide(L)'
;LIQTRYLASILIVISLTVIGVKKGWMCGCSDDEQIPNSRLQAITEYREVKSIINSCRGPKVLVTFDVDNTLIAGTDALARISDNGPSWFKLCLSFKYFPELLNTEKREKLIDEFLGTLFAQAPRCVFDNDVIGLIKQLQDQKCITIGLTAMGSGSVGPIASLPEWRRAMLVSFKIDFGNTFKDVTFTSFPMKHHNYPCLYHNILCTNYEAKGPVLGAFLTYYNLTPDLIISFDDQEDMLISIRNECTKRNIKFIGYQVLGANKIPGEWNTSRALLQFDNAIENHKWLTDNEADAILAGKSNIKVA
;
A
#
# COMPACT_ATOMS: atom_id res chain seq x y z
N LEU A 1 -11.91 -26.24 -22.28
CA LEU A 1 -12.32 -26.40 -20.87
C LEU A 1 -11.15 -26.26 -19.88
N ILE A 2 -9.92 -26.68 -20.25
CA ILE A 2 -8.71 -26.53 -19.42
C ILE A 2 -8.22 -25.07 -19.49
N GLN A 3 -8.23 -24.42 -20.64
CA GLN A 3 -7.82 -23.02 -20.80
C GLN A 3 -8.69 -22.02 -20.02
N THR A 4 -9.99 -22.29 -19.87
CA THR A 4 -10.91 -21.41 -19.12
C THR A 4 -10.66 -21.44 -17.60
N ARG A 5 -10.19 -22.56 -17.07
CA ARG A 5 -9.83 -22.68 -15.65
C ARG A 5 -8.51 -21.98 -15.31
N TYR A 6 -7.54 -22.00 -16.22
CA TYR A 6 -6.27 -21.27 -16.03
C TYR A 6 -6.45 -19.74 -16.10
N LEU A 7 -7.31 -19.23 -16.99
CA LEU A 7 -7.64 -17.81 -17.02
C LEU A 7 -8.33 -17.33 -15.75
N ALA A 8 -9.19 -18.14 -15.15
CA ALA A 8 -9.83 -17.84 -13.86
C ALA A 8 -8.81 -17.82 -12.71
N SER A 9 -7.82 -18.70 -12.71
CA SER A 9 -6.77 -18.74 -11.68
C SER A 9 -5.78 -17.58 -11.81
N ILE A 10 -5.48 -17.15 -13.03
CA ILE A 10 -4.65 -15.99 -13.32
C ILE A 10 -5.34 -14.70 -12.84
N LEU A 11 -6.64 -14.58 -13.04
CA LEU A 11 -7.45 -13.46 -12.54
C LEU A 11 -7.45 -13.37 -11.00
N ILE A 12 -7.42 -14.50 -10.29
CA ILE A 12 -7.48 -14.53 -8.82
C ILE A 12 -6.15 -14.06 -8.18
N VAL A 13 -5.00 -14.44 -8.73
CA VAL A 13 -3.70 -14.11 -8.10
C VAL A 13 -3.30 -12.64 -8.34
N ILE A 14 -3.68 -12.07 -9.47
CA ILE A 14 -3.33 -10.68 -9.79
C ILE A 14 -4.41 -9.71 -9.29
N SER A 15 -5.67 -10.13 -9.18
CA SER A 15 -6.74 -9.32 -8.62
C SER A 15 -6.63 -9.13 -7.10
N LEU A 16 -5.87 -9.97 -6.40
CA LEU A 16 -5.60 -9.77 -4.97
C LEU A 16 -4.54 -8.70 -4.69
N THR A 17 -3.81 -8.23 -5.70
CA THR A 17 -2.79 -7.20 -5.52
C THR A 17 -3.22 -5.81 -6.02
N VAL A 18 -4.25 -5.70 -6.87
CA VAL A 18 -4.55 -4.44 -7.57
C VAL A 18 -6.04 -4.16 -7.78
N ILE A 19 -6.92 -5.16 -7.58
CA ILE A 19 -8.35 -4.94 -7.80
C ILE A 19 -9.08 -5.24 -6.48
N GLY A 20 -9.56 -4.19 -5.83
CA GLY A 20 -10.75 -4.28 -5.01
C GLY A 20 -11.90 -4.76 -5.89
N VAL A 21 -12.04 -6.06 -6.10
CA VAL A 21 -13.18 -6.60 -6.83
C VAL A 21 -14.41 -6.35 -5.97
N LYS A 22 -15.25 -5.44 -6.41
CA LYS A 22 -16.68 -5.48 -6.05
C LYS A 22 -17.26 -6.83 -6.48
N LYS A 23 -16.98 -7.88 -5.73
CA LYS A 23 -17.81 -9.05 -5.64
C LYS A 23 -18.27 -9.15 -4.21
N GLY A 24 -19.52 -8.65 -4.01
CA GLY A 24 -20.29 -8.96 -2.83
C GLY A 24 -20.23 -10.47 -2.59
N TRP A 25 -19.46 -10.87 -1.65
CA TRP A 25 -19.77 -12.03 -0.88
C TRP A 25 -20.98 -11.59 -0.05
N MET A 26 -22.16 -11.94 -0.57
CA MET A 26 -23.36 -12.02 0.25
C MET A 26 -23.10 -13.12 1.28
N CYS A 27 -22.40 -12.78 2.35
CA CYS A 27 -22.63 -13.41 3.60
C CYS A 27 -23.91 -12.74 4.11
N GLY A 28 -25.00 -13.46 4.14
CA GLY A 28 -26.23 -13.02 4.78
C GLY A 28 -25.97 -12.78 6.27
N CYS A 29 -25.57 -11.58 6.60
CA CYS A 29 -25.68 -10.99 7.91
C CYS A 29 -26.68 -9.87 7.73
N SER A 30 -27.91 -10.16 8.12
CA SER A 30 -28.94 -9.20 8.42
C SER A 30 -28.42 -8.20 9.44
N ASP A 31 -28.78 -6.96 9.20
CA ASP A 31 -28.84 -5.85 10.13
C ASP A 31 -27.50 -5.22 10.55
N ASP A 32 -27.30 -4.00 10.04
CA ASP A 32 -26.45 -2.94 10.58
C ASP A 32 -26.81 -2.69 12.07
N GLU A 33 -26.39 -3.56 12.96
CA GLU A 33 -26.13 -3.16 14.34
C GLU A 33 -24.91 -2.23 14.29
N GLN A 34 -25.17 -0.94 14.19
CA GLN A 34 -24.18 0.11 14.37
C GLN A 34 -23.44 -0.16 15.67
N ILE A 35 -22.22 -0.64 15.56
CA ILE A 35 -21.36 -0.79 16.73
C ILE A 35 -21.17 0.61 17.29
N PRO A 36 -21.62 0.89 18.53
CA PRO A 36 -21.76 2.25 19.05
C PRO A 36 -20.46 3.04 19.16
N ASN A 37 -19.32 2.48 18.73
CA ASN A 37 -17.97 2.98 18.94
C ASN A 37 -17.06 2.89 17.70
N SER A 38 -17.58 2.73 16.48
CA SER A 38 -16.76 2.75 15.26
C SER A 38 -17.23 3.82 14.27
N ARG A 39 -16.28 4.55 13.69
CA ARG A 39 -16.51 5.61 12.71
C ARG A 39 -15.59 5.44 11.53
N LEU A 40 -16.13 5.58 10.30
CA LEU A 40 -15.36 5.75 9.06
C LEU A 40 -15.66 7.13 8.47
N GLN A 41 -14.64 7.83 8.02
CA GLN A 41 -14.76 9.15 7.42
C GLN A 41 -13.71 9.34 6.34
N ALA A 42 -14.08 9.89 5.19
CA ALA A 42 -13.12 10.33 4.18
C ALA A 42 -12.55 11.70 4.56
N ILE A 43 -11.25 11.87 4.30
CA ILE A 43 -10.52 13.13 4.44
C ILE A 43 -9.64 13.35 3.21
N THR A 44 -9.32 14.59 2.91
CA THR A 44 -8.39 14.96 1.84
C THR A 44 -7.12 15.60 2.37
N GLU A 45 -7.12 16.03 3.62
CA GLU A 45 -6.01 16.70 4.29
C GLU A 45 -5.95 16.31 5.77
N TYR A 46 -4.74 16.13 6.30
CA TYR A 46 -4.54 15.74 7.71
C TYR A 46 -4.97 16.81 8.71
N ARG A 47 -5.04 18.08 8.31
CA ARG A 47 -5.57 19.16 9.17
C ARG A 47 -7.03 18.93 9.58
N GLU A 48 -7.81 18.18 8.81
CA GLU A 48 -9.22 17.87 9.11
C GLU A 48 -9.41 17.07 10.39
N VAL A 49 -8.38 16.30 10.81
CA VAL A 49 -8.44 15.45 12.01
C VAL A 49 -7.72 16.05 13.23
N LYS A 50 -7.23 17.28 13.12
CA LYS A 50 -6.40 17.93 14.14
C LYS A 50 -7.07 17.98 15.52
N SER A 51 -8.38 18.19 15.59
CA SER A 51 -9.14 18.23 16.84
C SER A 51 -9.12 16.90 17.58
N ILE A 52 -9.30 15.77 16.87
CA ILE A 52 -9.25 14.42 17.45
C ILE A 52 -7.83 14.10 17.89
N ILE A 53 -6.84 14.37 17.04
CA ILE A 53 -5.44 14.12 17.37
C ILE A 53 -5.00 14.92 18.60
N ASN A 54 -5.47 16.16 18.75
CA ASN A 54 -5.20 16.99 19.93
C ASN A 54 -5.74 16.37 21.23
N SER A 55 -6.74 15.52 21.19
CA SER A 55 -7.32 14.84 22.36
C SER A 55 -6.65 13.49 22.68
N CYS A 56 -5.86 12.93 21.76
CA CYS A 56 -5.20 11.65 21.95
C CYS A 56 -4.07 11.74 22.99
N ARG A 57 -4.02 10.81 23.93
CA ARG A 57 -2.98 10.76 24.98
C ARG A 57 -2.68 9.32 25.39
N GLY A 58 -1.38 9.06 25.55
CA GLY A 58 -0.88 7.87 26.22
C GLY A 58 -0.91 6.57 25.41
N PRO A 59 -0.35 5.50 25.96
CA PRO A 59 -0.10 4.24 25.24
C PRO A 59 -1.36 3.40 24.99
N LYS A 60 -2.51 3.83 25.49
CA LYS A 60 -3.81 3.21 25.22
C LYS A 60 -4.43 3.68 23.89
N VAL A 61 -3.79 4.60 23.20
CA VAL A 61 -4.15 5.03 21.84
C VAL A 61 -3.09 4.49 20.88
N LEU A 62 -3.53 3.67 19.92
CA LEU A 62 -2.71 3.20 18.80
C LEU A 62 -3.17 3.91 17.53
N VAL A 63 -2.22 4.51 16.82
CA VAL A 63 -2.50 5.15 15.52
C VAL A 63 -1.71 4.43 14.43
N THR A 64 -2.40 3.95 13.41
CA THR A 64 -1.79 3.26 12.27
C THR A 64 -1.91 4.11 11.03
N PHE A 65 -0.86 4.12 10.23
CA PHE A 65 -0.81 4.82 8.94
C PHE A 65 -0.46 3.81 7.85
N ASP A 66 -1.33 3.67 6.85
CA ASP A 66 -0.89 3.10 5.59
C ASP A 66 0.17 4.00 4.96
N VAL A 67 0.90 3.51 3.98
CA VAL A 67 2.04 4.22 3.41
C VAL A 67 1.75 4.75 2.01
N ASP A 68 1.45 3.87 1.06
CA ASP A 68 1.27 4.26 -0.34
C ASP A 68 -0.08 4.94 -0.53
N ASN A 69 -0.12 6.09 -1.19
CA ASN A 69 -1.28 6.98 -1.35
C ASN A 69 -1.89 7.52 -0.04
N THR A 70 -1.32 7.17 1.10
CA THR A 70 -1.72 7.66 2.43
C THR A 70 -0.71 8.64 2.98
N LEU A 71 0.56 8.28 3.11
CA LEU A 71 1.64 9.17 3.56
C LEU A 71 2.41 9.77 2.38
N ILE A 72 2.70 8.94 1.41
CA ILE A 72 3.47 9.26 0.21
C ILE A 72 2.74 8.74 -1.02
N ALA A 73 2.98 9.37 -2.16
CA ALA A 73 2.47 8.86 -3.43
C ALA A 73 3.49 9.06 -4.56
N GLY A 74 3.38 8.25 -5.60
CA GLY A 74 4.14 8.45 -6.83
C GLY A 74 3.76 9.77 -7.49
N THR A 75 4.73 10.49 -8.06
CA THR A 75 4.44 11.70 -8.84
C THR A 75 3.99 11.37 -10.26
N ASP A 76 4.44 10.24 -10.80
CA ASP A 76 4.05 9.75 -12.11
C ASP A 76 2.73 8.94 -12.05
N ALA A 77 1.90 9.05 -13.09
CA ALA A 77 0.58 8.43 -13.12
C ALA A 77 0.63 6.89 -13.01
N LEU A 78 1.62 6.24 -13.65
CA LEU A 78 1.81 4.79 -13.55
C LEU A 78 2.28 4.34 -12.16
N ALA A 79 3.01 5.20 -11.44
CA ALA A 79 3.46 4.93 -10.06
C ALA A 79 2.36 5.10 -9.02
N ARG A 80 1.26 5.78 -9.36
CA ARG A 80 0.04 5.92 -8.57
C ARG A 80 -0.98 4.89 -9.02
N ILE A 81 -0.80 3.65 -8.68
CA ILE A 81 -1.77 2.61 -8.96
C ILE A 81 -2.98 2.88 -8.07
N SER A 82 -4.00 3.54 -8.61
CA SER A 82 -5.27 3.80 -7.93
C SER A 82 -6.38 2.97 -8.57
N ASP A 83 -7.45 2.73 -7.82
CA ASP A 83 -8.64 1.97 -8.28
C ASP A 83 -9.30 2.55 -9.54
N ASN A 84 -9.03 3.81 -9.89
CA ASN A 84 -9.61 4.52 -11.01
C ASN A 84 -8.75 4.48 -12.28
N GLY A 85 -7.51 3.96 -12.23
CA GLY A 85 -6.66 3.76 -13.40
C GLY A 85 -6.90 2.41 -14.06
N PRO A 86 -6.65 2.26 -15.38
CA PRO A 86 -6.48 0.93 -15.95
C PRO A 86 -5.32 0.30 -15.18
N SER A 87 -5.59 -0.82 -14.53
CA SER A 87 -4.56 -1.50 -13.74
C SER A 87 -3.33 -1.74 -14.61
N TRP A 88 -2.10 -1.64 -14.04
CA TRP A 88 -0.86 -2.06 -14.70
C TRP A 88 -1.02 -3.45 -15.38
N PHE A 89 -1.93 -4.28 -14.87
CA PHE A 89 -2.34 -5.53 -15.46
C PHE A 89 -2.90 -5.38 -16.88
N LYS A 90 -3.66 -4.31 -17.20
CA LYS A 90 -4.09 -4.04 -18.57
C LYS A 90 -2.92 -3.71 -19.50
N LEU A 91 -1.85 -3.13 -18.95
CA LEU A 91 -0.60 -2.92 -19.66
C LEU A 91 0.13 -4.23 -19.94
N CYS A 92 0.21 -5.11 -18.91
CA CYS A 92 0.79 -6.44 -19.07
C CYS A 92 0.01 -7.33 -20.04
N LEU A 93 -1.29 -7.10 -20.20
CA LEU A 93 -2.13 -7.76 -21.21
C LEU A 93 -1.92 -7.19 -22.61
N SER A 94 -1.01 -6.22 -22.81
CA SER A 94 -0.57 -5.85 -24.15
C SER A 94 -0.04 -7.10 -24.86
N PHE A 95 -0.30 -7.20 -26.18
CA PHE A 95 0.10 -8.37 -26.98
C PHE A 95 1.58 -8.76 -26.84
N LYS A 96 2.43 -7.80 -26.50
CA LYS A 96 3.88 -7.99 -26.34
C LYS A 96 4.23 -8.94 -25.19
N TYR A 97 3.57 -8.81 -24.01
CA TYR A 97 3.89 -9.58 -22.81
C TYR A 97 2.90 -10.72 -22.51
N PHE A 98 1.90 -10.90 -23.36
CA PHE A 98 0.88 -11.93 -23.15
C PHE A 98 1.46 -13.37 -23.02
N PRO A 99 2.43 -13.78 -23.84
CA PRO A 99 3.04 -15.12 -23.70
C PRO A 99 3.75 -15.33 -22.36
N GLU A 100 4.45 -14.30 -21.86
CA GLU A 100 5.16 -14.32 -20.58
C GLU A 100 4.20 -14.46 -19.40
N LEU A 101 3.02 -13.82 -19.50
CA LEU A 101 2.00 -13.88 -18.46
C LEU A 101 1.34 -15.25 -18.32
N LEU A 102 1.36 -16.07 -19.37
CA LEU A 102 0.86 -17.45 -19.35
C LEU A 102 1.81 -18.41 -18.64
N ASN A 103 3.10 -18.09 -18.54
CA ASN A 103 4.11 -18.86 -17.84
C ASN A 103 4.34 -18.26 -16.46
N THR A 104 4.16 -19.04 -15.39
CA THR A 104 4.24 -18.55 -14.01
C THR A 104 5.62 -17.96 -13.70
N GLU A 105 6.70 -18.66 -14.05
CA GLU A 105 8.07 -18.22 -13.78
C GLU A 105 8.41 -16.92 -14.53
N LYS A 106 8.08 -16.87 -15.83
CA LYS A 106 8.30 -15.67 -16.64
C LYS A 106 7.48 -14.48 -16.13
N ARG A 107 6.24 -14.75 -15.70
CA ARG A 107 5.37 -13.72 -15.11
C ARG A 107 5.94 -13.16 -13.81
N GLU A 108 6.39 -14.04 -12.91
CA GLU A 108 7.01 -13.62 -11.64
C GLU A 108 8.25 -12.78 -11.90
N LYS A 109 9.11 -13.21 -12.82
CA LYS A 109 10.28 -12.45 -13.24
C LYS A 109 9.91 -11.07 -13.81
N LEU A 110 8.93 -11.01 -14.72
CA LEU A 110 8.46 -9.75 -15.31
C LEU A 110 7.94 -8.78 -14.24
N ILE A 111 7.16 -9.29 -13.28
CA ILE A 111 6.65 -8.50 -12.16
C ILE A 111 7.81 -8.01 -11.28
N ASP A 112 8.75 -8.87 -10.96
CA ASP A 112 9.90 -8.54 -10.12
C ASP A 112 10.78 -7.44 -10.75
N GLU A 113 11.07 -7.55 -12.04
CA GLU A 113 11.82 -6.56 -12.80
C GLU A 113 11.10 -5.21 -12.85
N PHE A 114 9.80 -5.22 -13.16
CA PHE A 114 9.00 -4.00 -13.20
C PHE A 114 8.89 -3.33 -11.84
N LEU A 115 8.44 -4.07 -10.81
CA LEU A 115 8.28 -3.54 -9.46
C LEU A 115 9.62 -3.12 -8.86
N GLY A 116 10.68 -3.87 -9.13
CA GLY A 116 12.03 -3.52 -8.68
C GLY A 116 12.47 -2.17 -9.23
N THR A 117 12.29 -1.94 -10.53
CA THR A 117 12.59 -0.66 -11.18
C THR A 117 11.69 0.46 -10.66
N LEU A 118 10.37 0.22 -10.58
CA LEU A 118 9.39 1.17 -10.07
C LEU A 118 9.72 1.61 -8.63
N PHE A 119 9.99 0.65 -7.74
CA PHE A 119 10.25 0.96 -6.34
C PHE A 119 11.59 1.67 -6.17
N ALA A 120 12.63 1.25 -6.88
CA ALA A 120 13.96 1.84 -6.75
C ALA A 120 14.06 3.26 -7.32
N GLN A 121 13.32 3.58 -8.40
CA GLN A 121 13.60 4.75 -9.22
C GLN A 121 12.43 5.71 -9.41
N ALA A 122 11.16 5.25 -9.33
CA ALA A 122 10.02 6.13 -9.57
C ALA A 122 9.95 7.23 -8.50
N PRO A 123 9.83 8.51 -8.89
CA PRO A 123 9.81 9.62 -7.95
C PRO A 123 8.52 9.60 -7.11
N ARG A 124 8.66 9.98 -5.83
CA ARG A 124 7.57 10.04 -4.86
C ARG A 124 7.59 11.35 -4.11
N CYS A 125 6.45 11.72 -3.55
CA CYS A 125 6.33 12.90 -2.69
C CYS A 125 5.44 12.61 -1.49
N VAL A 126 5.62 13.39 -0.44
CA VAL A 126 4.62 13.58 0.61
C VAL A 126 3.60 14.56 0.06
N PHE A 127 2.35 14.13 -0.12
CA PHE A 127 1.32 14.99 -0.72
C PHE A 127 0.67 15.97 0.29
N ASP A 128 0.80 15.68 1.60
CA ASP A 128 0.34 16.57 2.68
C ASP A 128 1.37 16.59 3.82
N ASN A 129 2.13 17.69 3.89
CA ASN A 129 3.19 17.84 4.88
C ASN A 129 2.69 17.93 6.34
N ASP A 130 1.40 18.19 6.57
CA ASP A 130 0.82 18.22 7.91
C ASP A 130 0.95 16.86 8.63
N VAL A 131 1.04 15.76 7.87
CA VAL A 131 1.20 14.40 8.44
C VAL A 131 2.50 14.24 9.22
N ILE A 132 3.58 14.88 8.81
CA ILE A 132 4.88 14.80 9.50
C ILE A 132 4.75 15.38 10.91
N GLY A 133 4.13 16.56 11.02
CA GLY A 133 3.85 17.21 12.30
C GLY A 133 2.88 16.41 13.17
N LEU A 134 1.86 15.81 12.54
CA LEU A 134 0.85 14.99 13.21
C LEU A 134 1.46 13.72 13.84
N ILE A 135 2.31 13.00 13.11
CA ILE A 135 3.00 11.81 13.64
C ILE A 135 3.88 12.20 14.83
N LYS A 136 4.68 13.26 14.70
CA LYS A 136 5.50 13.76 15.80
C LYS A 136 4.66 14.16 17.02
N GLN A 137 3.58 14.87 16.81
CA GLN A 137 2.66 15.26 17.88
C GLN A 137 2.11 14.04 18.63
N LEU A 138 1.66 12.99 17.92
CA LEU A 138 1.17 11.76 18.52
C LEU A 138 2.25 11.06 19.36
N GLN A 139 3.49 11.02 18.88
CA GLN A 139 4.64 10.46 19.62
C GLN A 139 4.96 11.29 20.87
N ASP A 140 4.95 12.61 20.80
CA ASP A 140 5.12 13.51 21.94
C ASP A 140 4.00 13.31 22.98
N GLN A 141 2.78 13.02 22.55
CA GLN A 141 1.62 12.66 23.36
C GLN A 141 1.68 11.23 23.91
N LYS A 142 2.76 10.47 23.64
CA LYS A 142 2.96 9.07 24.05
C LYS A 142 1.94 8.09 23.49
N CYS A 143 1.30 8.41 22.39
CA CYS A 143 0.51 7.46 21.62
C CYS A 143 1.44 6.47 20.90
N ILE A 144 0.98 5.23 20.72
CA ILE A 144 1.69 4.26 19.89
C ILE A 144 1.42 4.61 18.42
N THR A 145 2.47 4.80 17.63
CA THR A 145 2.35 5.07 16.19
C THR A 145 3.10 4.01 15.39
N ILE A 146 2.45 3.45 14.37
CA ILE A 146 3.08 2.48 13.46
C ILE A 146 2.67 2.74 12.01
N GLY A 147 3.57 2.41 11.08
CA GLY A 147 3.18 2.19 9.68
C GLY A 147 2.48 0.84 9.56
N LEU A 148 1.43 0.74 8.72
CA LEU A 148 0.69 -0.51 8.46
C LEU A 148 0.42 -0.63 6.96
N THR A 149 1.32 -1.30 6.24
CA THR A 149 1.28 -1.38 4.77
C THR A 149 1.00 -2.79 4.27
N ALA A 150 0.27 -2.90 3.18
CA ALA A 150 0.01 -4.18 2.48
C ALA A 150 1.26 -4.74 1.77
N MET A 151 2.34 -3.97 1.70
CA MET A 151 3.58 -4.31 1.01
C MET A 151 4.14 -5.69 1.42
N GLY A 152 4.82 -6.34 0.49
CA GLY A 152 5.62 -7.55 0.74
C GLY A 152 6.75 -7.33 1.73
N SER A 153 7.22 -8.39 2.36
CA SER A 153 8.30 -8.37 3.35
C SER A 153 9.62 -8.99 2.85
N GLY A 154 9.66 -9.37 1.57
CA GLY A 154 10.84 -9.97 0.93
C GLY A 154 11.70 -8.99 0.15
N SER A 155 12.37 -9.53 -0.89
CA SER A 155 13.12 -8.78 -1.90
C SER A 155 12.26 -8.52 -3.14
N VAL A 156 12.64 -7.52 -3.94
CA VAL A 156 12.07 -7.30 -5.29
C VAL A 156 13.12 -6.61 -6.17
N GLY A 157 13.45 -7.19 -7.31
CA GLY A 157 14.49 -6.68 -8.19
C GLY A 157 15.79 -6.36 -7.44
N PRO A 158 16.33 -5.14 -7.53
CA PRO A 158 17.56 -4.74 -6.84
C PRO A 158 17.38 -4.49 -5.33
N ILE A 159 16.17 -4.52 -4.81
CA ILE A 159 15.88 -4.25 -3.39
C ILE A 159 15.94 -5.55 -2.60
N ALA A 160 16.98 -5.71 -1.78
CA ALA A 160 17.20 -6.92 -0.99
C ALA A 160 16.21 -7.11 0.16
N SER A 161 15.67 -6.01 0.71
CA SER A 161 14.72 -6.01 1.82
C SER A 161 13.70 -4.90 1.63
N LEU A 162 12.47 -5.24 1.32
CA LEU A 162 11.38 -4.27 1.17
C LEU A 162 11.09 -3.50 2.47
N PRO A 163 11.05 -4.13 3.67
CA PRO A 163 10.84 -3.39 4.92
C PRO A 163 11.94 -2.37 5.20
N GLU A 164 13.21 -2.73 5.00
CA GLU A 164 14.36 -1.84 5.20
C GLU A 164 14.33 -0.67 4.20
N TRP A 165 14.10 -0.97 2.93
CA TRP A 165 13.94 0.04 1.88
C TRP A 165 12.80 1.01 2.20
N ARG A 166 11.63 0.48 2.64
CA ARG A 166 10.48 1.30 3.01
C ARG A 166 10.79 2.24 4.16
N ARG A 167 11.47 1.73 5.18
CA ARG A 167 11.91 2.56 6.30
C ARG A 167 12.86 3.67 5.84
N ALA A 168 13.90 3.32 5.07
CA ALA A 168 14.87 4.29 4.57
C ALA A 168 14.19 5.40 3.74
N MET A 169 13.24 5.03 2.89
CA MET A 169 12.46 5.96 2.09
C MET A 169 11.62 6.88 2.97
N LEU A 170 10.86 6.37 3.94
CA LEU A 170 10.03 7.19 4.83
C LEU A 170 10.90 8.16 5.64
N VAL A 171 12.04 7.72 6.16
CA VAL A 171 12.99 8.58 6.89
C VAL A 171 13.52 9.70 5.99
N SER A 172 13.77 9.45 4.69
CA SER A 172 14.18 10.49 3.74
C SER A 172 13.11 11.58 3.58
N PHE A 173 11.84 11.25 3.79
CA PHE A 173 10.71 12.18 3.83
C PHE A 173 10.43 12.73 5.24
N LYS A 174 11.31 12.51 6.22
CA LYS A 174 11.16 12.92 7.63
C LYS A 174 9.96 12.26 8.33
N ILE A 175 9.54 11.10 7.86
CA ILE A 175 8.53 10.26 8.49
C ILE A 175 9.26 9.12 9.19
N ASP A 176 9.24 9.11 10.53
CA ASP A 176 9.86 8.06 11.34
C ASP A 176 8.90 7.63 12.46
N PHE A 177 8.56 6.36 12.45
CA PHE A 177 7.72 5.76 13.50
C PHE A 177 8.53 5.34 14.74
N GLY A 178 9.84 5.53 14.71
CA GLY A 178 10.74 5.13 15.78
C GLY A 178 11.04 3.62 15.79
N ASN A 179 11.46 3.12 16.94
CA ASN A 179 11.80 1.71 17.16
C ASN A 179 11.38 1.27 18.56
N THR A 180 10.08 1.41 18.85
CA THR A 180 9.50 1.08 20.17
C THR A 180 9.43 -0.43 20.39
N PHE A 181 9.19 -1.17 19.32
CA PHE A 181 9.01 -2.62 19.35
C PHE A 181 10.21 -3.31 18.67
N LYS A 182 10.58 -4.46 19.22
CA LYS A 182 11.60 -5.32 18.60
C LYS A 182 11.04 -5.90 17.29
N ASP A 183 11.85 -5.95 16.24
CA ASP A 183 11.46 -6.54 14.98
C ASP A 183 11.05 -8.00 15.11
N VAL A 184 10.01 -8.43 14.37
CA VAL A 184 9.46 -9.79 14.45
C VAL A 184 8.85 -10.22 13.13
N THR A 185 8.90 -11.52 12.85
CA THR A 185 8.22 -12.18 11.72
C THR A 185 7.05 -13.04 12.25
N PHE A 186 5.86 -12.88 11.66
CA PHE A 186 4.64 -13.55 12.07
C PHE A 186 4.42 -14.84 11.28
N THR A 187 5.08 -15.92 11.68
CA THR A 187 5.06 -17.23 10.97
C THR A 187 3.75 -18.00 11.15
N SER A 188 2.79 -17.49 11.91
CA SER A 188 1.44 -18.04 12.03
C SER A 188 0.56 -17.78 10.80
N PHE A 189 0.97 -16.89 9.92
CA PHE A 189 0.31 -16.63 8.63
C PHE A 189 0.82 -17.57 7.54
N PRO A 190 0.05 -17.77 6.45
CA PRO A 190 0.55 -18.46 5.28
C PRO A 190 1.77 -17.75 4.69
N MET A 191 2.75 -18.52 4.26
CA MET A 191 3.89 -17.99 3.53
C MET A 191 3.46 -17.56 2.12
N LYS A 192 3.72 -16.29 1.76
CA LYS A 192 3.50 -15.75 0.41
C LYS A 192 4.82 -15.22 -0.13
N HIS A 193 5.11 -15.49 -1.40
CA HIS A 193 6.37 -15.06 -2.03
C HIS A 193 7.60 -15.37 -1.16
N HIS A 194 7.64 -16.58 -0.57
CA HIS A 194 8.70 -17.04 0.34
C HIS A 194 8.88 -16.23 1.63
N ASN A 195 7.90 -15.38 2.00
CA ASN A 195 7.96 -14.52 3.16
C ASN A 195 6.66 -14.53 3.98
N TYR A 196 6.73 -13.97 5.17
CA TYR A 196 5.63 -13.81 6.12
C TYR A 196 5.42 -12.33 6.46
N PRO A 197 4.25 -11.94 6.98
CA PRO A 197 4.10 -10.62 7.59
C PRO A 197 5.19 -10.35 8.62
N CYS A 198 5.65 -9.11 8.71
CA CYS A 198 6.68 -8.76 9.68
C CYS A 198 6.52 -7.33 10.20
N LEU A 199 7.05 -7.09 11.41
CA LEU A 199 7.30 -5.77 11.93
C LEU A 199 8.77 -5.45 11.75
N TYR A 200 9.08 -4.28 11.19
CA TYR A 200 10.42 -3.75 11.04
C TYR A 200 10.43 -2.25 11.39
N HIS A 201 11.13 -1.88 12.47
CA HIS A 201 11.20 -0.50 12.96
C HIS A 201 9.83 0.21 13.00
N ASN A 202 8.88 -0.39 13.70
CA ASN A 202 7.49 0.08 13.81
C ASN A 202 6.72 0.19 12.47
N ILE A 203 7.19 -0.44 11.41
CA ILE A 203 6.46 -0.60 10.15
C ILE A 203 5.99 -2.05 10.06
N LEU A 204 4.68 -2.26 10.12
CA LEU A 204 4.02 -3.55 10.01
C LEU A 204 3.70 -3.82 8.54
N CYS A 205 4.51 -4.68 7.91
CA CYS A 205 4.34 -5.14 6.54
C CYS A 205 3.45 -6.39 6.55
N THR A 206 2.28 -6.33 5.92
CA THR A 206 1.34 -7.46 5.99
C THR A 206 1.63 -8.57 5.00
N ASN A 207 2.59 -8.40 4.11
CA ASN A 207 2.92 -9.36 3.06
C ASN A 207 1.70 -9.80 2.26
N TYR A 208 0.89 -8.81 1.82
CA TYR A 208 -0.37 -9.02 1.07
C TYR A 208 -1.46 -9.78 1.84
N GLU A 209 -1.34 -9.90 3.16
CA GLU A 209 -2.45 -10.33 4.02
C GLU A 209 -3.36 -9.16 4.37
N ALA A 210 -4.59 -9.45 4.77
CA ALA A 210 -5.51 -8.42 5.23
C ALA A 210 -4.97 -7.71 6.48
N LYS A 211 -5.07 -6.38 6.53
CA LYS A 211 -4.47 -5.56 7.60
C LYS A 211 -5.01 -5.89 8.99
N GLY A 212 -6.30 -6.16 9.13
CA GLY A 212 -6.93 -6.47 10.43
C GLY A 212 -6.30 -7.67 11.13
N PRO A 213 -6.29 -8.87 10.54
CA PRO A 213 -5.67 -10.06 11.15
C PRO A 213 -4.20 -9.86 11.51
N VAL A 214 -3.40 -9.20 10.66
CA VAL A 214 -1.97 -8.95 10.94
C VAL A 214 -1.81 -7.95 12.10
N LEU A 215 -2.63 -6.89 12.14
CA LEU A 215 -2.68 -5.99 13.29
C LEU A 215 -3.09 -6.75 14.57
N GLY A 216 -4.04 -7.67 14.47
CA GLY A 216 -4.44 -8.53 15.57
C GLY A 216 -3.29 -9.39 16.12
N ALA A 217 -2.48 -9.98 15.23
CA ALA A 217 -1.29 -10.74 15.62
C ALA A 217 -0.24 -9.84 16.29
N PHE A 218 -0.02 -8.64 15.76
CA PHE A 218 0.85 -7.62 16.37
C PHE A 218 0.40 -7.27 17.80
N LEU A 219 -0.89 -6.95 17.98
CA LEU A 219 -1.45 -6.64 19.30
C LEU A 219 -1.26 -7.80 20.30
N THR A 220 -1.48 -9.03 19.84
CA THR A 220 -1.32 -10.23 20.69
C THR A 220 0.15 -10.47 21.03
N TYR A 221 1.05 -10.37 20.07
CA TYR A 221 2.47 -10.65 20.27
C TYR A 221 3.12 -9.69 21.29
N TYR A 222 2.77 -8.40 21.23
CA TYR A 222 3.30 -7.39 22.17
C TYR A 222 2.41 -7.17 23.38
N ASN A 223 1.37 -7.99 23.58
CA ASN A 223 0.42 -7.88 24.69
C ASN A 223 -0.18 -6.47 24.82
N LEU A 224 -0.56 -5.88 23.67
CA LEU A 224 -1.15 -4.55 23.62
C LEU A 224 -2.67 -4.62 23.72
N THR A 225 -3.23 -3.77 24.57
CA THR A 225 -4.68 -3.64 24.77
C THR A 225 -5.08 -2.16 24.68
N PRO A 226 -5.03 -1.56 23.48
CA PRO A 226 -5.43 -0.18 23.30
C PRO A 226 -6.93 -0.03 23.53
N ASP A 227 -7.33 1.13 24.08
CA ASP A 227 -8.74 1.48 24.23
C ASP A 227 -9.30 2.08 22.93
N LEU A 228 -8.40 2.64 22.10
CA LEU A 228 -8.73 3.28 20.84
C LEU A 228 -7.68 2.96 19.78
N ILE A 229 -8.13 2.58 18.59
CA ILE A 229 -7.30 2.52 17.36
C ILE A 229 -7.82 3.56 16.39
N ILE A 230 -6.91 4.41 15.89
CA ILE A 230 -7.15 5.34 14.79
C ILE A 230 -6.33 4.86 13.60
N SER A 231 -6.97 4.68 12.45
CA SER A 231 -6.27 4.23 11.23
C SER A 231 -6.48 5.18 10.08
N PHE A 232 -5.40 5.46 9.37
CA PHE A 232 -5.37 6.22 8.12
C PHE A 232 -5.01 5.27 6.98
N ASP A 233 -5.84 5.23 5.91
CA ASP A 233 -5.66 4.34 4.77
C ASP A 233 -6.37 4.93 3.55
N ASP A 234 -5.85 4.79 2.34
CA ASP A 234 -6.54 5.23 1.13
C ASP A 234 -7.65 4.26 0.70
N GLN A 235 -7.59 3.00 1.15
CA GLN A 235 -8.52 1.95 0.79
C GLN A 235 -9.53 1.67 1.92
N GLU A 236 -10.81 1.84 1.62
CA GLU A 236 -11.90 1.63 2.58
C GLU A 236 -11.98 0.17 3.07
N ASP A 237 -11.74 -0.81 2.20
CA ASP A 237 -11.76 -2.24 2.55
C ASP A 237 -10.67 -2.61 3.56
N MET A 238 -9.51 -1.95 3.52
CA MET A 238 -8.46 -2.11 4.52
C MET A 238 -8.90 -1.55 5.89
N LEU A 239 -9.54 -0.39 5.91
CA LEU A 239 -10.13 0.18 7.12
C LEU A 239 -11.23 -0.73 7.69
N ILE A 240 -12.07 -1.32 6.83
CA ILE A 240 -13.09 -2.30 7.23
C ILE A 240 -12.44 -3.54 7.84
N SER A 241 -11.36 -4.04 7.25
CA SER A 241 -10.60 -5.17 7.80
C SER A 241 -10.08 -4.89 9.22
N ILE A 242 -9.51 -3.69 9.45
CA ILE A 242 -9.03 -3.26 10.76
C ILE A 242 -10.19 -3.09 11.74
N ARG A 243 -11.27 -2.44 11.33
CA ARG A 243 -12.50 -2.28 12.13
C ARG A 243 -13.02 -3.63 12.62
N ASN A 244 -13.10 -4.62 11.75
CA ASN A 244 -13.57 -5.95 12.10
C ASN A 244 -12.68 -6.62 13.16
N GLU A 245 -11.38 -6.42 13.11
CA GLU A 245 -10.47 -6.92 14.14
C GLU A 245 -10.63 -6.16 15.47
N CYS A 246 -10.81 -4.84 15.42
CA CYS A 246 -11.11 -4.03 16.60
C CYS A 246 -12.40 -4.48 17.29
N THR A 247 -13.45 -4.77 16.50
CA THR A 247 -14.72 -5.30 17.01
C THR A 247 -14.56 -6.62 17.77
N LYS A 248 -13.81 -7.58 17.21
CA LYS A 248 -13.53 -8.86 17.87
C LYS A 248 -12.82 -8.69 19.21
N ARG A 249 -12.06 -7.62 19.37
CA ARG A 249 -11.28 -7.31 20.58
C ARG A 249 -11.94 -6.30 21.50
N ASN A 250 -13.13 -5.83 21.16
CA ASN A 250 -13.86 -4.77 21.90
C ASN A 250 -13.03 -3.48 22.04
N ILE A 251 -12.32 -3.09 20.97
CA ILE A 251 -11.51 -1.87 20.88
C ILE A 251 -12.29 -0.82 20.09
N LYS A 252 -12.34 0.43 20.57
CA LYS A 252 -12.90 1.55 19.82
C LYS A 252 -12.10 1.81 18.55
N PHE A 253 -12.78 2.13 17.45
CA PHE A 253 -12.13 2.32 16.16
C PHE A 253 -12.58 3.62 15.46
N ILE A 254 -11.61 4.37 14.95
CA ILE A 254 -11.83 5.50 14.05
C ILE A 254 -10.97 5.28 12.80
N GLY A 255 -11.61 5.15 11.64
CA GLY A 255 -10.93 5.01 10.36
C GLY A 255 -11.07 6.28 9.52
N TYR A 256 -9.97 6.74 8.96
CA TYR A 256 -9.93 7.85 8.01
C TYR A 256 -9.48 7.36 6.65
N GLN A 257 -10.40 7.43 5.67
CA GLN A 257 -10.04 7.18 4.27
C GLN A 257 -9.36 8.43 3.71
N VAL A 258 -8.06 8.32 3.38
CA VAL A 258 -7.24 9.43 2.91
C VAL A 258 -7.32 9.52 1.39
N LEU A 259 -7.94 10.55 0.87
CA LEU A 259 -8.13 10.77 -0.57
C LEU A 259 -7.21 11.86 -1.14
N GLY A 260 -6.26 12.37 -0.35
CA GLY A 260 -5.39 13.48 -0.71
C GLY A 260 -4.48 13.18 -1.90
N ALA A 261 -4.00 11.95 -2.05
CA ALA A 261 -3.17 11.54 -3.18
C ALA A 261 -3.88 11.71 -4.55
N ASN A 262 -5.20 11.68 -4.58
CA ASN A 262 -5.99 11.89 -5.80
C ASN A 262 -5.88 13.34 -6.34
N LYS A 263 -5.37 14.28 -5.54
CA LYS A 263 -5.12 15.67 -5.94
C LYS A 263 -3.76 15.86 -6.65
N ILE A 264 -2.88 14.85 -6.64
CA ILE A 264 -1.58 14.95 -7.32
C ILE A 264 -1.82 15.03 -8.84
N PRO A 265 -1.28 16.06 -9.53
CA PRO A 265 -1.44 16.19 -10.97
C PRO A 265 -0.87 15.00 -11.74
N GLY A 266 -1.41 14.76 -12.91
CA GLY A 266 -0.96 13.73 -13.85
C GLY A 266 -2.12 12.82 -14.25
N GLU A 267 -2.54 12.97 -15.53
CA GLU A 267 -3.58 12.13 -16.11
C GLU A 267 -2.98 10.81 -16.62
N TRP A 268 -3.80 9.78 -16.58
CA TRP A 268 -3.44 8.50 -17.18
C TRP A 268 -3.30 8.64 -18.71
N ASN A 269 -2.18 8.14 -19.24
CA ASN A 269 -1.95 8.01 -20.68
C ASN A 269 -1.41 6.60 -20.96
N THR A 270 -2.16 5.80 -21.71
CA THR A 270 -1.80 4.39 -21.97
C THR A 270 -0.51 4.27 -22.77
N SER A 271 -0.25 5.13 -23.76
CA SER A 271 0.99 5.07 -24.56
C SER A 271 2.21 5.40 -23.72
N ARG A 272 2.10 6.41 -22.82
CA ARG A 272 3.13 6.76 -21.88
C ARG A 272 3.40 5.61 -20.90
N ALA A 273 2.35 5.06 -20.32
CA ALA A 273 2.47 3.97 -19.37
C ALA A 273 3.09 2.70 -20.00
N LEU A 274 2.75 2.38 -21.25
CA LEU A 274 3.38 1.28 -21.99
C LEU A 274 4.88 1.54 -22.20
N LEU A 275 5.26 2.75 -22.61
CA LEU A 275 6.66 3.12 -22.79
C LEU A 275 7.45 3.06 -21.48
N GLN A 276 6.87 3.54 -20.39
CA GLN A 276 7.47 3.44 -19.05
C GLN A 276 7.64 1.98 -18.61
N PHE A 277 6.63 1.16 -18.85
CA PHE A 277 6.66 -0.27 -18.54
C PHE A 277 7.73 -0.99 -19.35
N ASP A 278 7.74 -0.81 -20.67
CA ASP A 278 8.74 -1.40 -21.57
C ASP A 278 10.17 -1.03 -21.14
N ASN A 279 10.39 0.27 -20.91
CA ASN A 279 11.71 0.74 -20.50
C ASN A 279 12.14 0.21 -19.11
N ALA A 280 11.20 0.05 -18.18
CA ALA A 280 11.48 -0.53 -16.88
C ALA A 280 11.90 -2.00 -16.98
N ILE A 281 11.29 -2.77 -17.89
CA ILE A 281 11.61 -4.20 -18.09
C ILE A 281 12.89 -4.37 -18.92
N GLU A 282 13.01 -3.66 -20.04
CA GLU A 282 14.08 -3.91 -21.02
C GLU A 282 15.39 -3.24 -20.62
N ASN A 283 15.31 -2.06 -20.01
CA ASN A 283 16.48 -1.23 -19.71
C ASN A 283 16.72 -1.07 -18.19
N HIS A 284 15.86 -1.65 -17.34
CA HIS A 284 15.88 -1.50 -15.88
C HIS A 284 15.95 -0.03 -15.44
N LYS A 285 15.30 0.85 -16.21
CA LYS A 285 15.28 2.29 -15.99
C LYS A 285 13.87 2.83 -16.00
N TRP A 286 13.53 3.58 -14.95
CA TRP A 286 12.27 4.32 -14.90
C TRP A 286 12.36 5.56 -15.80
N LEU A 287 11.30 5.81 -16.56
CA LEU A 287 11.05 7.08 -17.24
C LEU A 287 9.98 7.84 -16.46
N THR A 288 10.25 9.10 -16.13
CA THR A 288 9.21 9.99 -15.60
C THR A 288 8.14 10.26 -16.65
N ASP A 289 6.97 10.73 -16.23
CA ASP A 289 5.89 11.12 -17.15
C ASP A 289 6.39 12.12 -18.20
N ASN A 290 7.21 13.10 -17.79
CA ASN A 290 7.76 14.12 -18.70
C ASN A 290 8.77 13.52 -19.70
N GLU A 291 9.65 12.63 -19.29
CA GLU A 291 10.61 11.96 -20.16
C GLU A 291 9.89 11.09 -21.19
N ALA A 292 8.92 10.31 -20.77
CA ALA A 292 8.16 9.45 -21.65
C ALA A 292 7.33 10.26 -22.68
N ASP A 293 6.69 11.35 -22.25
CA ASP A 293 5.95 12.25 -23.14
C ASP A 293 6.89 12.95 -24.14
N ALA A 294 8.12 13.33 -23.74
CA ALA A 294 9.10 13.89 -24.63
C ALA A 294 9.56 12.90 -25.72
N ILE A 295 9.73 11.63 -25.38
CA ILE A 295 10.06 10.55 -26.31
C ILE A 295 8.91 10.33 -27.29
N LEU A 296 7.69 10.21 -26.80
CA LEU A 296 6.47 10.02 -27.65
C LEU A 296 6.25 11.19 -28.61
N ALA A 297 6.60 12.40 -28.21
CA ALA A 297 6.51 13.59 -29.06
C ALA A 297 7.68 13.72 -30.07
N GLY A 298 8.64 12.82 -30.09
CA GLY A 298 9.83 12.90 -30.94
C GLY A 298 10.77 14.05 -30.56
N LYS A 299 10.67 14.60 -29.34
CA LYS A 299 11.45 15.75 -28.85
C LYS A 299 12.69 15.35 -28.05
N SER A 300 12.89 14.06 -27.81
CA SER A 300 13.98 13.55 -26.99
C SER A 300 15.00 12.84 -27.85
N ASN A 301 16.29 13.18 -27.64
CA ASN A 301 17.43 12.43 -28.16
C ASN A 301 17.77 11.22 -27.26
N ILE A 302 16.94 10.88 -26.30
CA ILE A 302 17.13 9.69 -25.47
C ILE A 302 16.87 8.49 -26.39
N LYS A 303 17.93 7.85 -26.83
CA LYS A 303 17.82 6.55 -27.50
C LYS A 303 17.28 5.58 -26.44
N VAL A 304 16.08 5.08 -26.67
CA VAL A 304 15.62 3.85 -26.04
C VAL A 304 16.52 2.77 -26.63
N ALA A 305 17.43 2.24 -25.83
CA ALA A 305 18.41 1.24 -26.26
C ALA A 305 17.74 -0.11 -26.48
#